data_857356fdef6e86af45455c9c7466998a
#
_entry.id   857356fdef6e86af45455c9c7466998a
#
_cell.length_a   1.000
_cell.length_b   1.000
_cell.length_c   1.000
_cell.angle_alpha   90.00
_cell.angle_beta   90.00
_cell.angle_gamma   90.00
#
_symmetry.space_group_name_H-M   'P 1'
#
loop_
_entity.id
_entity.type
_entity.pdbx_description
1 polymer ?
#
loop_
_entity_poly.entity_id
_entity_poly.type
_entity_poly.pdbx_seq_one_letter_code
_entity_poly.pdbx_strand_id
1 'polypeptide(L)'
;VYVLRAFEDADVPGPTDPLEHLRIVELELTLADLETVEAQIERKRKQSKLDKSLAEEVKALDAVHEALADGTPVYRSGVKAADRETIKPYFLLTNKPVLAVVNVDEDQLERVDEVVAPVEKELGELAPVFGACVQLEAEAALLDPEERTEMLDAFGLGEGALPRFVRAAYNALGLRTFFTTGEKESRAWTFRAGAKAPECAGVIHTDFQRGFIRAEVIHWDEL
;
A
#
# COMPACT_ATOMS: atom_id res chain seq x y z
N VAL A 1 4.41 2.80 1.29
CA VAL A 1 4.21 3.00 2.74
C VAL A 1 4.81 4.34 3.12
N TYR A 2 4.02 5.18 3.81
CA TYR A 2 4.51 6.40 4.45
C TYR A 2 4.85 6.10 5.89
N VAL A 3 6.06 6.42 6.32
CA VAL A 3 6.45 6.37 7.74
C VAL A 3 6.55 7.82 8.21
N LEU A 4 5.55 8.22 9.00
CA LEU A 4 5.36 9.61 9.43
C LEU A 4 5.88 9.75 10.86
N ARG A 5 6.77 10.71 11.10
CA ARG A 5 7.37 10.93 12.41
C ARG A 5 6.42 11.72 13.31
N ALA A 6 6.24 11.23 14.52
CA ALA A 6 5.50 11.92 15.59
C ALA A 6 6.30 12.07 16.90
N PHE A 7 7.58 11.75 16.89
CA PHE A 7 8.48 11.85 18.05
C PHE A 7 9.53 12.94 17.85
N GLU A 8 10.10 13.44 18.96
CA GLU A 8 11.20 14.40 18.94
C GLU A 8 12.56 13.65 18.98
N ASP A 9 13.48 14.05 18.11
CA ASP A 9 14.86 13.57 18.10
C ASP A 9 15.77 14.70 17.63
N ALA A 10 16.72 15.09 18.48
CA ALA A 10 17.63 16.20 18.20
C ALA A 10 18.55 15.94 16.99
N ASP A 11 18.81 14.68 16.67
CA ASP A 11 19.69 14.28 15.56
C ASP A 11 18.93 14.13 14.23
N VAL A 12 17.58 14.15 14.27
CA VAL A 12 16.73 13.99 13.08
C VAL A 12 16.02 15.32 12.77
N PRO A 13 16.45 16.05 11.74
CA PRO A 13 15.79 17.31 11.34
C PRO A 13 14.40 17.06 10.75
N GLY A 14 13.54 18.09 10.77
CA GLY A 14 12.24 18.09 10.15
C GLY A 14 11.08 18.10 11.15
N PRO A 15 9.81 18.14 10.66
CA PRO A 15 8.64 18.26 11.53
C PRO A 15 8.44 17.02 12.39
N THR A 16 7.87 17.25 13.57
CA THR A 16 7.37 16.20 14.49
C THR A 16 5.85 16.06 14.47
N ASP A 17 5.18 16.90 13.69
CA ASP A 17 3.74 16.76 13.39
C ASP A 17 3.57 15.77 12.23
N PRO A 18 2.96 14.60 12.44
CA PRO A 18 2.80 13.60 11.41
C PRO A 18 1.92 14.05 10.24
N LEU A 19 0.98 14.98 10.45
CA LEU A 19 0.18 15.55 9.37
C LEU A 19 1.00 16.50 8.48
N GLU A 20 1.84 17.32 9.06
CA GLU A 20 2.77 18.16 8.31
C GLU A 20 3.77 17.30 7.53
N HIS A 21 4.28 16.25 8.16
CA HIS A 21 5.18 15.30 7.51
C HIS A 21 4.51 14.59 6.31
N LEU A 22 3.25 14.17 6.46
CA LEU A 22 2.46 13.61 5.35
C LEU A 22 2.41 14.57 4.17
N ARG A 23 2.07 15.84 4.41
CA ARG A 23 1.95 16.86 3.37
C ARG A 23 3.26 17.10 2.62
N ILE A 24 4.38 17.12 3.34
CA ILE A 24 5.71 17.25 2.73
C ILE A 24 6.01 16.06 1.84
N VAL A 25 5.82 14.83 2.34
CA VAL A 25 6.08 13.61 1.56
C VAL A 25 5.19 13.54 0.33
N GLU A 26 3.91 13.85 0.44
CA GLU A 26 2.99 13.87 -0.70
C GLU A 26 3.41 14.91 -1.74
N LEU A 27 3.82 16.10 -1.32
CA LEU A 27 4.29 17.15 -2.21
C LEU A 27 5.54 16.71 -2.99
N GLU A 28 6.53 16.15 -2.32
CA GLU A 28 7.76 15.65 -2.96
C GLU A 28 7.47 14.57 -4.00
N LEU A 29 6.60 13.60 -3.66
CA LEU A 29 6.22 12.53 -4.58
C LEU A 29 5.39 13.06 -5.76
N THR A 30 4.53 14.05 -5.52
CA THR A 30 3.70 14.69 -6.55
C THR A 30 4.58 15.45 -7.55
N LEU A 31 5.58 16.18 -7.07
CA LEU A 31 6.53 16.91 -7.93
C LEU A 31 7.39 15.96 -8.77
N ALA A 32 7.86 14.86 -8.20
CA ALA A 32 8.62 13.85 -8.93
C ALA A 32 7.79 13.17 -10.03
N ASP A 33 6.51 12.88 -9.75
CA ASP A 33 5.59 12.32 -10.73
C ASP A 33 5.22 13.34 -11.82
N LEU A 34 5.05 14.62 -11.44
CA LEU A 34 4.77 15.70 -12.39
C LEU A 34 5.89 15.83 -13.43
N GLU A 35 7.14 15.85 -13.00
CA GLU A 35 8.31 15.87 -13.91
C GLU A 35 8.29 14.66 -14.86
N THR A 36 8.01 13.48 -14.34
CA THR A 36 7.89 12.25 -15.14
C THR A 36 6.79 12.36 -16.19
N VAL A 37 5.60 12.85 -15.79
CA VAL A 37 4.44 12.95 -16.68
C VAL A 37 4.67 14.03 -17.74
N GLU A 38 5.24 15.18 -17.43
CA GLU A 38 5.55 16.24 -18.39
C GLU A 38 6.47 15.75 -19.50
N ALA A 39 7.54 15.04 -19.13
CA ALA A 39 8.47 14.47 -20.11
C ALA A 39 7.78 13.44 -21.04
N GLN A 40 6.85 12.65 -20.52
CA GLN A 40 6.12 11.64 -21.29
C GLN A 40 5.02 12.26 -22.16
N ILE A 41 4.28 13.24 -21.68
CA ILE A 41 3.23 13.93 -22.45
C ILE A 41 3.80 14.53 -23.73
N GLU A 42 4.90 15.27 -23.66
CA GLU A 42 5.52 15.85 -24.86
C GLU A 42 5.87 14.80 -25.90
N ARG A 43 6.48 13.71 -25.46
CA ARG A 43 6.86 12.60 -26.33
C ARG A 43 5.64 11.94 -26.98
N LYS A 44 4.61 11.62 -26.17
CA LYS A 44 3.41 10.93 -26.62
C LYS A 44 2.53 11.79 -27.53
N ARG A 45 2.41 13.07 -27.27
CA ARG A 45 1.70 14.01 -28.17
C ARG A 45 2.35 14.10 -29.55
N LYS A 46 3.68 14.03 -29.65
CA LYS A 46 4.38 13.96 -30.95
C LYS A 46 4.08 12.65 -31.68
N GLN A 47 4.11 11.53 -30.96
CA GLN A 47 3.83 10.20 -31.51
C GLN A 47 2.36 10.02 -31.93
N SER A 48 1.41 10.53 -31.16
CA SER A 48 -0.04 10.40 -31.44
C SER A 48 -0.49 11.09 -32.73
N LYS A 49 0.31 12.03 -33.24
CA LYS A 49 0.05 12.65 -34.57
C LYS A 49 0.23 11.65 -35.71
N LEU A 50 1.06 10.64 -35.51
CA LEU A 50 1.36 9.58 -36.49
C LEU A 50 0.59 8.28 -36.17
N ASP A 51 0.31 8.05 -34.88
CA ASP A 51 -0.38 6.86 -34.41
C ASP A 51 -1.56 7.24 -33.52
N LYS A 52 -2.76 7.17 -34.07
CA LYS A 52 -4.01 7.52 -33.37
C LYS A 52 -4.35 6.56 -32.21
N SER A 53 -3.74 5.37 -32.15
CA SER A 53 -3.96 4.43 -31.06
C SER A 53 -3.47 4.97 -29.70
N LEU A 54 -2.54 5.94 -29.71
CA LEU A 54 -2.00 6.60 -28.53
C LEU A 54 -2.89 7.71 -27.95
N ALA A 55 -4.04 8.00 -28.59
CA ALA A 55 -4.90 9.12 -28.18
C ALA A 55 -5.46 8.95 -26.76
N GLU A 56 -5.88 7.73 -26.38
CA GLU A 56 -6.37 7.44 -25.02
C GLU A 56 -5.25 7.54 -23.97
N GLU A 57 -4.04 7.12 -24.31
CA GLU A 57 -2.88 7.24 -23.44
C GLU A 57 -2.51 8.72 -23.19
N VAL A 58 -2.53 9.55 -24.22
CA VAL A 58 -2.31 11.01 -24.09
C VAL A 58 -3.36 11.64 -23.21
N LYS A 59 -4.63 11.27 -23.40
CA LYS A 59 -5.74 11.77 -22.58
C LYS A 59 -5.60 11.38 -21.12
N ALA A 60 -5.19 10.14 -20.85
CA ALA A 60 -4.93 9.67 -19.48
C ALA A 60 -3.77 10.44 -18.83
N LEU A 61 -2.69 10.68 -19.58
CA LEU A 61 -1.56 11.50 -19.12
C LEU A 61 -1.97 12.94 -18.86
N ASP A 62 -2.83 13.54 -19.71
CA ASP A 62 -3.33 14.91 -19.53
C ASP A 62 -4.16 15.03 -18.23
N ALA A 63 -5.04 14.06 -17.95
CA ALA A 63 -5.84 14.04 -16.72
C ALA A 63 -4.97 13.90 -15.47
N VAL A 64 -3.92 13.09 -15.54
CA VAL A 64 -2.97 12.92 -14.43
C VAL A 64 -2.11 14.17 -14.26
N HIS A 65 -1.65 14.77 -15.36
CA HIS A 65 -0.90 16.01 -15.30
C HIS A 65 -1.68 17.14 -14.61
N GLU A 66 -2.98 17.31 -14.95
CA GLU A 66 -3.84 18.30 -14.32
C GLU A 66 -3.90 18.12 -12.79
N ALA A 67 -4.10 16.87 -12.31
CA ALA A 67 -4.12 16.57 -10.88
C ALA A 67 -2.79 16.87 -10.18
N LEU A 68 -1.68 16.43 -10.78
CA LEU A 68 -0.34 16.64 -10.21
C LEU A 68 0.07 18.11 -10.21
N ALA A 69 -0.28 18.86 -11.26
CA ALA A 69 -0.01 20.30 -11.37
C ALA A 69 -0.81 21.11 -10.33
N ASP A 70 -1.98 20.63 -9.92
CA ASP A 70 -2.77 21.19 -8.81
C ASP A 70 -2.25 20.74 -7.42
N GLY A 71 -1.13 20.02 -7.36
CA GLY A 71 -0.53 19.52 -6.13
C GLY A 71 -1.24 18.30 -5.53
N THR A 72 -2.12 17.63 -6.30
CA THR A 72 -2.90 16.49 -5.81
C THR A 72 -2.27 15.16 -6.24
N PRO A 73 -1.86 14.28 -5.31
CA PRO A 73 -1.38 12.95 -5.62
C PRO A 73 -2.43 12.13 -6.40
N VAL A 74 -2.00 11.31 -7.36
CA VAL A 74 -2.92 10.55 -8.22
C VAL A 74 -3.88 9.67 -7.43
N TYR A 75 -3.44 9.04 -6.35
CA TYR A 75 -4.29 8.15 -5.53
C TYR A 75 -5.44 8.89 -4.82
N ARG A 76 -5.29 10.21 -4.56
CA ARG A 76 -6.30 11.09 -3.94
C ARG A 76 -7.12 11.89 -4.97
N SER A 77 -6.70 11.87 -6.22
CA SER A 77 -7.31 12.68 -7.29
C SER A 77 -8.60 12.06 -7.82
N GLY A 78 -9.35 12.87 -8.57
CA GLY A 78 -10.53 12.40 -9.32
C GLY A 78 -10.21 11.66 -10.63
N VAL A 79 -8.94 11.31 -10.89
CA VAL A 79 -8.53 10.58 -12.11
C VAL A 79 -9.19 9.21 -12.13
N LYS A 80 -9.85 8.89 -13.25
CA LYS A 80 -10.64 7.66 -13.41
C LYS A 80 -9.75 6.42 -13.32
N ALA A 81 -10.32 5.34 -12.79
CA ALA A 81 -9.60 4.06 -12.68
C ALA A 81 -9.05 3.54 -14.02
N ALA A 82 -9.79 3.74 -15.13
CA ALA A 82 -9.34 3.37 -16.46
C ALA A 82 -8.09 4.18 -16.91
N ASP A 83 -8.07 5.48 -16.63
CA ASP A 83 -6.92 6.34 -16.94
C ASP A 83 -5.72 5.96 -16.08
N ARG A 84 -5.94 5.69 -14.78
CA ARG A 84 -4.92 5.20 -13.86
C ARG A 84 -4.31 3.85 -14.28
N GLU A 85 -5.11 2.95 -14.83
CA GLU A 85 -4.63 1.68 -15.38
C GLU A 85 -3.80 1.90 -16.65
N THR A 86 -4.24 2.81 -17.54
CA THR A 86 -3.55 3.17 -18.78
C THR A 86 -2.14 3.73 -18.51
N ILE A 87 -1.98 4.52 -17.45
CA ILE A 87 -0.68 5.12 -17.10
C ILE A 87 0.20 4.24 -16.21
N LYS A 88 -0.25 3.06 -15.82
CA LYS A 88 0.48 2.14 -14.94
C LYS A 88 1.91 1.81 -15.42
N PRO A 89 2.18 1.67 -16.74
CA PRO A 89 3.54 1.46 -17.26
C PRO A 89 4.54 2.58 -16.95
N TYR A 90 4.09 3.76 -16.52
CA TYR A 90 4.97 4.86 -16.13
C TYR A 90 5.46 4.78 -14.69
N PHE A 91 4.95 3.83 -13.90
CA PHE A 91 5.37 3.54 -12.52
C PHE A 91 5.29 4.73 -11.56
N LEU A 92 4.38 5.67 -11.79
CA LEU A 92 4.20 6.85 -10.96
C LEU A 92 4.11 6.46 -9.49
N LEU A 93 4.78 7.23 -8.64
CA LEU A 93 4.88 7.00 -7.19
C LEU A 93 3.51 7.17 -6.52
N THR A 94 2.79 8.21 -6.94
CA THR A 94 1.46 8.55 -6.40
C THR A 94 0.30 7.75 -7.02
N ASN A 95 0.55 6.92 -8.05
CA ASN A 95 -0.46 6.01 -8.62
C ASN A 95 -0.44 4.61 -7.97
N LYS A 96 -0.05 4.51 -6.72
CA LYS A 96 0.03 3.26 -5.95
C LYS A 96 -0.88 3.31 -4.74
N PRO A 97 -1.38 2.16 -4.24
CA PRO A 97 -2.04 2.11 -2.94
C PRO A 97 -1.12 2.64 -1.84
N VAL A 98 -1.69 3.35 -0.89
CA VAL A 98 -0.97 3.96 0.23
C VAL A 98 -1.32 3.25 1.54
N LEU A 99 -0.35 3.16 2.42
CA LEU A 99 -0.45 2.75 3.81
C LEU A 99 0.40 3.71 4.63
N ALA A 100 -0.13 4.30 5.69
CA ALA A 100 0.59 5.20 6.56
C ALA A 100 0.85 4.58 7.94
N VAL A 101 2.08 4.68 8.41
CA VAL A 101 2.50 4.32 9.76
C VAL A 101 2.97 5.59 10.45
N VAL A 102 2.30 5.98 11.51
CA VAL A 102 2.72 7.09 12.37
C VAL A 102 3.68 6.52 13.41
N ASN A 103 4.96 6.84 13.28
CA ASN A 103 5.99 6.39 14.20
C ASN A 103 6.00 7.30 15.42
N VAL A 104 5.53 6.74 16.52
CA VAL A 104 5.41 7.41 17.83
C VAL A 104 6.55 7.01 18.75
N ASP A 105 6.78 7.81 19.79
CA ASP A 105 7.66 7.46 20.90
C ASP A 105 6.92 6.64 21.95
N GLU A 106 7.68 6.02 22.87
CA GLU A 106 7.15 5.19 23.93
C GLU A 106 6.17 5.95 24.84
N ASP A 107 6.48 7.19 25.19
CA ASP A 107 5.63 8.06 26.02
C ASP A 107 4.32 8.50 25.35
N GLN A 108 4.18 8.28 24.04
CA GLN A 108 2.99 8.60 23.25
C GLN A 108 2.04 7.39 23.09
N LEU A 109 2.44 6.19 23.51
CA LEU A 109 1.66 4.96 23.30
C LEU A 109 0.27 5.02 23.95
N GLU A 110 0.15 5.58 25.14
CA GLU A 110 -1.14 5.72 25.85
C GLU A 110 -2.15 6.62 25.10
N ARG A 111 -1.65 7.52 24.24
CA ARG A 111 -2.46 8.45 23.43
C ARG A 111 -2.24 8.32 21.94
N VAL A 112 -1.81 7.15 21.49
CA VAL A 112 -1.46 6.89 20.07
C VAL A 112 -2.62 7.23 19.14
N ASP A 113 -3.85 6.94 19.51
CA ASP A 113 -5.05 7.24 18.72
C ASP A 113 -5.23 8.75 18.49
N GLU A 114 -4.90 9.58 19.51
CA GLU A 114 -4.96 11.05 19.38
C GLU A 114 -3.89 11.58 18.42
N VAL A 115 -2.70 10.97 18.43
CA VAL A 115 -1.58 11.34 17.55
C VAL A 115 -1.86 10.93 16.09
N VAL A 116 -2.51 9.80 15.90
CA VAL A 116 -2.86 9.23 14.58
C VAL A 116 -4.07 9.92 13.95
N ALA A 117 -5.06 10.34 14.76
CA ALA A 117 -6.34 10.86 14.29
C ALA A 117 -6.27 11.98 13.22
N PRO A 118 -5.35 12.95 13.27
CA PRO A 118 -5.22 13.96 12.21
C PRO A 118 -4.87 13.38 10.84
N VAL A 119 -3.99 12.37 10.81
CA VAL A 119 -3.58 11.67 9.59
C VAL A 119 -4.71 10.78 9.07
N GLU A 120 -5.40 10.07 9.95
CA GLU A 120 -6.58 9.27 9.59
C GLU A 120 -7.68 10.13 8.98
N LYS A 121 -7.95 11.29 9.58
CA LYS A 121 -8.93 12.24 9.04
C LYS A 121 -8.56 12.77 7.67
N GLU A 122 -7.27 13.04 7.45
CA GLU A 122 -6.76 13.56 6.18
C GLU A 122 -6.82 12.50 5.06
N LEU A 123 -6.43 11.26 5.34
CA LEU A 123 -6.41 10.18 4.37
C LEU A 123 -7.78 9.50 4.21
N GLY A 124 -8.62 9.51 5.24
CA GLY A 124 -9.94 8.91 5.22
C GLY A 124 -9.91 7.43 4.81
N GLU A 125 -10.85 7.03 3.93
CA GLU A 125 -10.93 5.65 3.41
C GLU A 125 -9.87 5.33 2.33
N LEU A 126 -9.06 6.32 1.92
CA LEU A 126 -8.09 6.16 0.83
C LEU A 126 -6.89 5.30 1.22
N ALA A 127 -6.51 5.33 2.50
CA ALA A 127 -5.36 4.59 2.99
C ALA A 127 -5.57 4.18 4.46
N PRO A 128 -5.23 2.94 4.83
CA PRO A 128 -5.15 2.56 6.23
C PRO A 128 -4.01 3.33 6.93
N VAL A 129 -4.29 3.77 8.15
CA VAL A 129 -3.34 4.46 9.02
C VAL A 129 -3.28 3.75 10.35
N PHE A 130 -2.13 3.64 10.97
CA PHE A 130 -1.99 3.20 12.35
C PHE A 130 -0.70 3.72 12.99
N GLY A 131 -0.71 3.85 14.31
CA GLY A 131 0.46 4.20 15.10
C GLY A 131 1.30 2.97 15.46
N ALA A 132 2.60 3.15 15.54
CA ALA A 132 3.54 2.16 16.01
C ALA A 132 4.78 2.83 16.61
N CYS A 133 5.28 2.31 17.74
CA CYS A 133 6.60 2.64 18.22
C CYS A 133 7.61 1.68 17.56
N VAL A 134 8.25 2.14 16.48
CA VAL A 134 9.15 1.31 15.69
C VAL A 134 10.37 0.88 16.50
N GLN A 135 10.80 1.69 17.47
CA GLN A 135 11.91 1.34 18.35
C GLN A 135 11.58 0.13 19.22
N LEU A 136 10.44 0.13 19.91
CA LEU A 136 10.01 -1.01 20.71
C LEU A 136 9.82 -2.29 19.88
N GLU A 137 9.28 -2.15 18.66
CA GLU A 137 9.15 -3.28 17.73
C GLU A 137 10.53 -3.86 17.34
N ALA A 138 11.50 -2.98 17.11
CA ALA A 138 12.87 -3.40 16.78
C ALA A 138 13.55 -4.10 17.97
N GLU A 139 13.38 -3.61 19.18
CA GLU A 139 13.87 -4.24 20.41
C GLU A 139 13.20 -5.60 20.64
N ALA A 140 11.88 -5.65 20.53
CA ALA A 140 11.10 -6.87 20.68
C ALA A 140 11.48 -7.96 19.64
N ALA A 141 11.89 -7.55 18.44
CA ALA A 141 12.32 -8.48 17.38
C ALA A 141 13.64 -9.21 17.70
N LEU A 142 14.41 -8.71 18.66
CA LEU A 142 15.67 -9.34 19.10
C LEU A 142 15.48 -10.37 20.22
N LEU A 143 14.29 -10.40 20.83
CA LEU A 143 13.95 -11.28 21.94
C LEU A 143 13.45 -12.64 21.43
N ASP A 144 13.49 -13.64 22.31
CA ASP A 144 12.82 -14.90 22.03
C ASP A 144 11.28 -14.74 22.06
N PRO A 145 10.49 -15.70 21.55
CA PRO A 145 9.05 -15.54 21.41
C PRO A 145 8.29 -15.29 22.73
N GLU A 146 8.76 -15.83 23.85
CA GLU A 146 8.13 -15.68 25.16
C GLU A 146 8.41 -14.28 25.71
N GLU A 147 9.70 -13.88 25.76
CA GLU A 147 10.16 -12.56 26.20
C GLU A 147 9.55 -11.44 25.35
N ARG A 148 9.44 -11.66 24.02
CA ARG A 148 8.80 -10.74 23.11
C ARG A 148 7.34 -10.50 23.48
N THR A 149 6.59 -11.57 23.75
CA THR A 149 5.18 -11.47 24.12
C THR A 149 5.04 -10.71 25.44
N GLU A 150 5.84 -11.04 26.45
CA GLU A 150 5.83 -10.35 27.74
C GLU A 150 6.14 -8.85 27.59
N MET A 151 7.15 -8.50 26.79
CA MET A 151 7.49 -7.11 26.51
C MET A 151 6.34 -6.35 25.84
N LEU A 152 5.80 -6.88 24.76
CA LEU A 152 4.72 -6.23 24.03
C LEU A 152 3.44 -6.07 24.87
N ASP A 153 3.12 -7.08 25.68
CA ASP A 153 1.97 -7.01 26.60
C ASP A 153 2.16 -5.98 27.71
N ALA A 154 3.41 -5.83 28.22
CA ALA A 154 3.72 -4.80 29.22
C ALA A 154 3.46 -3.37 28.73
N PHE A 155 3.63 -3.13 27.43
CA PHE A 155 3.33 -1.86 26.77
C PHE A 155 1.90 -1.80 26.18
N GLY A 156 1.07 -2.82 26.38
CA GLY A 156 -0.28 -2.89 25.83
C GLY A 156 -0.35 -3.04 24.32
N LEU A 157 0.71 -3.50 23.68
CA LEU A 157 0.85 -3.62 22.22
C LEU A 157 0.30 -4.94 21.66
N GLY A 158 0.00 -5.93 22.51
CA GLY A 158 -0.53 -7.24 22.12
C GLY A 158 0.35 -7.96 21.10
N GLU A 159 -0.17 -8.24 19.91
CA GLU A 159 0.58 -8.91 18.84
C GLU A 159 1.70 -8.06 18.20
N GLY A 160 1.78 -6.78 18.56
CA GLY A 160 2.70 -5.81 17.98
C GLY A 160 2.24 -5.18 16.66
N ALA A 161 3.06 -4.27 16.14
CA ALA A 161 2.75 -3.53 14.91
C ALA A 161 3.04 -4.34 13.64
N LEU A 162 4.02 -5.24 13.64
CA LEU A 162 4.41 -6.00 12.44
C LEU A 162 3.28 -6.85 11.85
N PRO A 163 2.54 -7.68 12.62
CA PRO A 163 1.41 -8.44 12.08
C PRO A 163 0.29 -7.53 11.55
N ARG A 164 0.00 -6.41 12.22
CA ARG A 164 -0.96 -5.39 11.78
C ARG A 164 -0.53 -4.78 10.44
N PHE A 165 0.74 -4.40 10.33
CA PHE A 165 1.34 -3.87 9.10
C PHE A 165 1.21 -4.85 7.93
N VAL A 166 1.58 -6.12 8.16
CA VAL A 166 1.53 -7.16 7.12
C VAL A 166 0.08 -7.34 6.63
N ARG A 167 -0.91 -7.43 7.53
CA ARG A 167 -2.32 -7.53 7.14
C ARG A 167 -2.82 -6.31 6.38
N ALA A 168 -2.47 -5.10 6.83
CA ALA A 168 -2.85 -3.86 6.17
C ALA A 168 -2.24 -3.75 4.76
N ALA A 169 -0.95 -4.06 4.61
CA ALA A 169 -0.26 -4.07 3.32
C ALA A 169 -0.85 -5.12 2.37
N TYR A 170 -1.14 -6.32 2.86
CA TYR A 170 -1.75 -7.41 2.11
C TYR A 170 -3.13 -7.00 1.56
N ASN A 171 -3.95 -6.38 2.40
CA ASN A 171 -5.26 -5.86 2.01
C ASN A 171 -5.15 -4.69 1.03
N ALA A 172 -4.24 -3.74 1.25
CA ALA A 172 -4.01 -2.59 0.36
C ALA A 172 -3.57 -3.01 -1.04
N LEU A 173 -2.82 -4.11 -1.14
CA LEU A 173 -2.43 -4.72 -2.42
C LEU A 173 -3.55 -5.54 -3.06
N GLY A 174 -4.70 -5.67 -2.41
CA GLY A 174 -5.82 -6.49 -2.88
C GLY A 174 -5.49 -7.98 -2.94
N LEU A 175 -4.60 -8.44 -2.07
CA LEU A 175 -4.21 -9.84 -2.02
C LEU A 175 -5.17 -10.66 -1.17
N ARG A 176 -5.34 -11.93 -1.53
CA ARG A 176 -6.10 -12.95 -0.82
C ARG A 176 -5.35 -14.26 -0.87
N THR A 177 -5.66 -15.15 0.06
CA THR A 177 -5.04 -16.48 0.16
C THR A 177 -6.10 -17.57 0.08
N PHE A 178 -5.78 -18.63 -0.62
CA PHE A 178 -6.47 -19.91 -0.51
C PHE A 178 -5.45 -21.00 -0.18
N PHE A 179 -5.92 -22.10 0.34
CA PHE A 179 -5.09 -23.25 0.67
C PHE A 179 -5.41 -24.41 -0.27
N THR A 180 -4.40 -25.20 -0.56
CA THR A 180 -4.57 -26.54 -1.12
C THR A 180 -4.08 -27.54 -0.11
N THR A 181 -4.77 -28.67 0.02
CA THR A 181 -4.35 -29.80 0.84
C THR A 181 -4.40 -31.09 0.05
N GLY A 182 -3.49 -31.99 0.33
CA GLY A 182 -3.39 -33.29 -0.28
C GLY A 182 -2.52 -34.21 0.59
N GLU A 183 -2.37 -35.47 0.17
CA GLU A 183 -1.65 -36.49 0.93
C GLU A 183 -0.18 -36.11 1.24
N LYS A 184 0.43 -35.25 0.41
CA LYS A 184 1.87 -34.93 0.52
C LYS A 184 2.15 -33.59 1.17
N GLU A 185 1.29 -32.59 0.95
CA GLU A 185 1.49 -31.24 1.48
C GLU A 185 0.18 -30.46 1.59
N SER A 186 0.18 -29.49 2.50
CA SER A 186 -0.78 -28.39 2.54
C SER A 186 -0.03 -27.09 2.23
N ARG A 187 -0.57 -26.23 1.36
CA ARG A 187 0.11 -25.03 0.90
C ARG A 187 -0.82 -23.84 0.76
N ALA A 188 -0.33 -22.66 1.14
CA ALA A 188 -0.99 -21.39 0.94
C ALA A 188 -0.60 -20.79 -0.42
N TRP A 189 -1.58 -20.24 -1.12
CA TRP A 189 -1.42 -19.60 -2.43
C TRP A 189 -2.03 -18.20 -2.41
N THR A 190 -1.24 -17.22 -2.85
CA THR A 190 -1.67 -15.82 -2.90
C THR A 190 -2.23 -15.48 -4.27
N PHE A 191 -3.39 -14.81 -4.30
CA PHE A 191 -4.02 -14.33 -5.52
C PHE A 191 -4.56 -12.91 -5.34
N ARG A 192 -4.93 -12.23 -6.42
CA ARG A 192 -5.57 -10.91 -6.36
C ARG A 192 -7.06 -11.04 -6.16
N ALA A 193 -7.63 -10.21 -5.29
CA ALA A 193 -9.08 -10.13 -5.08
C ALA A 193 -9.79 -9.85 -6.42
N GLY A 194 -10.90 -10.57 -6.66
CA GLY A 194 -11.63 -10.52 -7.93
C GLY A 194 -11.15 -11.49 -9.00
N ALA A 195 -10.03 -12.19 -8.79
CA ALA A 195 -9.58 -13.25 -9.70
C ALA A 195 -10.62 -14.38 -9.76
N LYS A 196 -10.81 -14.94 -10.96
CA LYS A 196 -11.70 -16.06 -11.20
C LYS A 196 -11.01 -17.39 -10.87
N ALA A 197 -11.79 -18.44 -10.64
CA ALA A 197 -11.27 -19.77 -10.28
C ALA A 197 -10.18 -20.31 -11.23
N PRO A 198 -10.26 -20.17 -12.58
CA PRO A 198 -9.17 -20.56 -13.45
C PRO A 198 -7.87 -19.77 -13.21
N GLU A 199 -7.97 -18.46 -12.91
CA GLU A 199 -6.81 -17.61 -12.62
C GLU A 199 -6.17 -18.03 -11.29
N CYS A 200 -6.98 -18.34 -10.29
CA CYS A 200 -6.49 -18.89 -9.01
C CYS A 200 -5.79 -20.23 -9.22
N ALA A 201 -6.36 -21.14 -10.03
CA ALA A 201 -5.71 -22.39 -10.39
C ALA A 201 -4.36 -22.15 -11.11
N GLY A 202 -4.27 -21.09 -11.92
CA GLY A 202 -3.06 -20.64 -12.61
C GLY A 202 -1.93 -20.22 -11.66
N VAL A 203 -2.25 -19.76 -10.45
CA VAL A 203 -1.24 -19.45 -9.43
C VAL A 203 -0.51 -20.72 -8.95
N ILE A 204 -1.20 -21.86 -8.94
CA ILE A 204 -0.58 -23.15 -8.63
C ILE A 204 0.30 -23.61 -9.78
N HIS A 205 -0.27 -23.66 -10.99
CA HIS A 205 0.44 -24.02 -12.21
C HIS A 205 -0.33 -23.54 -13.44
N THR A 206 0.35 -23.10 -14.47
CA THR A 206 -0.25 -22.59 -15.71
C THR A 206 -1.12 -23.61 -16.43
N ASP A 207 -0.80 -24.90 -16.33
CA ASP A 207 -1.60 -25.96 -16.92
C ASP A 207 -2.96 -26.13 -16.22
N PHE A 208 -3.03 -25.85 -14.91
CA PHE A 208 -4.29 -25.86 -14.16
C PHE A 208 -5.20 -24.73 -14.60
N GLN A 209 -4.66 -23.58 -14.99
CA GLN A 209 -5.44 -22.50 -15.58
C GLN A 209 -6.05 -22.92 -16.93
N ARG A 210 -5.25 -23.52 -17.80
CA ARG A 210 -5.66 -23.94 -19.15
C ARG A 210 -6.65 -25.10 -19.14
N GLY A 211 -6.44 -26.05 -18.25
CA GLY A 211 -7.25 -27.25 -18.10
C GLY A 211 -8.34 -27.16 -17.03
N PHE A 212 -8.62 -25.95 -16.49
CA PHE A 212 -9.56 -25.79 -15.40
C PHE A 212 -10.97 -26.19 -15.82
N ILE A 213 -11.56 -27.12 -15.06
CA ILE A 213 -12.95 -27.57 -15.25
C ILE A 213 -13.77 -27.16 -14.02
N ARG A 214 -13.32 -27.58 -12.84
CA ARG A 214 -13.96 -27.30 -11.56
C ARG A 214 -12.97 -27.45 -10.41
N ALA A 215 -13.29 -26.84 -9.27
CA ALA A 215 -12.62 -27.08 -7.98
C ALA A 215 -13.67 -27.44 -6.94
N GLU A 216 -13.33 -28.29 -6.01
CA GLU A 216 -14.06 -28.49 -4.77
C GLU A 216 -13.44 -27.57 -3.72
N VAL A 217 -14.27 -26.81 -3.03
CA VAL A 217 -13.84 -25.82 -2.05
C VAL A 217 -14.65 -26.02 -0.78
N ILE A 218 -13.95 -26.09 0.33
CA ILE A 218 -14.54 -26.15 1.67
C ILE A 218 -13.96 -25.01 2.50
N HIS A 219 -14.64 -24.65 3.57
CA HIS A 219 -14.09 -23.69 4.52
C HIS A 219 -12.93 -24.30 5.30
N TRP A 220 -11.94 -23.52 5.66
CA TRP A 220 -10.70 -24.03 6.27
C TRP A 220 -10.92 -24.70 7.65
N ASP A 221 -11.99 -24.30 8.36
CA ASP A 221 -12.38 -24.86 9.66
C ASP A 221 -13.27 -26.10 9.56
N GLU A 222 -13.67 -26.50 8.34
CA GLU A 222 -14.42 -27.72 8.04
C GLU A 222 -13.49 -28.86 7.57
N LEU A 223 -12.19 -28.63 7.50
CA LEU A 223 -11.17 -29.59 7.11
C LEU A 223 -10.71 -30.38 8.32
#